data_a868ddd9616fbbc104fb57ed8bb4ba4b
#
_entry.id   a868ddd9616fbbc104fb57ed8bb4ba4b
#
_cell.length_a   1.000
_cell.length_b   1.000
_cell.length_c   1.000
_cell.angle_alpha   90.00
_cell.angle_beta   90.00
_cell.angle_gamma   90.00
#
_symmetry.space_group_name_H-M   'P 1'
#
loop_
_entity.id
_entity.type
_entity.pdbx_description
1 polymer ?
#
loop_
_entity_poly.entity_id
_entity_poly.type
_entity_poly.pdbx_seq_one_letter_code
_entity_poly.pdbx_strand_id
1 'polypeptide(L)'
;AAKAAEYKLILDYHGIYKPTGLNRTYPNVVNYESVFGMEEMKWSEVEKNMPLYDVTFPYIRLMAGYVDYTPGAMRNLSKRDFQPMYSTPASMGTRCHQLAAYIVHDSPFTMLCDAPTNYLKEQECVDFISSIPVETDSTFIYSGKLGESIVTVRKKDINWYIGGMTNWDEREVTLDFSFLGEGEKYQCTLFKDGVNASRQAEDYVKETFGVDAHTKLPIHLASGGGFALKLERTFVTEVKPSAVPAGKGIPSFYKKYLEVDGLYIVSSDKVRDEALEKAYEIVSLMLAKRPDIKRHMVSKGCHVMIIGEHEEVCDLPEYAHICNTPENIAFWNKRARGFGGAPEDDFSVSCGEENVLAFPGDKYVGENILIHEFAHLFHTIGIVGVEPDFDDRLEKCRQNAIAKGLWKDTYAISNKEEYFAECVQSFFNCNRYSETPNKVHNAMNRRTKLKSYDPDMYQLLKE
;
A
#
# COMPACT_ATOMS: atom_id res chain seq x y z
N ALA A 1 16.82 -29.44 -8.64
CA ALA A 1 16.43 -28.74 -7.42
C ALA A 1 17.61 -28.70 -6.41
N ALA A 2 18.12 -29.83 -5.91
CA ALA A 2 19.19 -29.88 -4.91
C ALA A 2 20.43 -29.09 -5.32
N LYS A 3 20.96 -29.29 -6.53
CA LYS A 3 22.14 -28.57 -7.02
C LYS A 3 21.93 -27.07 -7.13
N ALA A 4 20.74 -26.63 -7.57
CA ALA A 4 20.40 -25.23 -7.60
C ALA A 4 20.32 -24.59 -6.20
N ALA A 5 19.81 -25.35 -5.21
CA ALA A 5 19.77 -24.89 -3.82
C ALA A 5 21.16 -24.62 -3.23
N GLU A 6 22.18 -25.47 -3.57
CA GLU A 6 23.57 -25.22 -3.19
C GLU A 6 24.10 -23.87 -3.67
N TYR A 7 23.62 -23.39 -4.83
CA TYR A 7 23.97 -22.10 -5.41
C TYR A 7 22.97 -20.99 -5.06
N LYS A 8 22.01 -21.23 -4.17
CA LYS A 8 20.96 -20.27 -3.76
C LYS A 8 20.12 -19.77 -4.95
N LEU A 9 19.87 -20.63 -5.93
CA LEU A 9 19.05 -20.32 -7.10
C LEU A 9 17.59 -20.71 -6.85
N ILE A 10 16.69 -19.83 -7.21
CA ILE A 10 15.24 -20.09 -7.31
C ILE A 10 14.98 -20.73 -8.67
N LEU A 11 14.08 -21.71 -8.71
CA LEU A 11 13.71 -22.42 -9.92
C LEU A 11 12.24 -22.20 -10.26
N ASP A 12 12.01 -21.76 -11.47
CA ASP A 12 10.75 -21.82 -12.18
C ASP A 12 10.88 -22.89 -13.27
N TYR A 13 10.08 -23.93 -13.20
CA TYR A 13 10.15 -25.05 -14.14
C TYR A 13 9.20 -24.84 -15.31
N HIS A 14 9.76 -24.67 -16.51
CA HIS A 14 9.05 -24.51 -17.77
C HIS A 14 9.17 -25.79 -18.62
N GLY A 15 8.17 -26.09 -19.47
CA GLY A 15 8.14 -27.32 -20.25
C GLY A 15 8.08 -28.62 -19.42
N ILE A 16 7.40 -28.61 -18.29
CA ILE A 16 7.39 -29.69 -17.31
C ILE A 16 5.95 -30.09 -16.92
N TYR A 17 5.80 -31.26 -16.27
CA TYR A 17 4.52 -31.68 -15.72
C TYR A 17 4.17 -30.93 -14.41
N LYS A 18 2.90 -31.06 -13.97
CA LYS A 18 2.35 -30.43 -12.77
C LYS A 18 3.13 -30.72 -11.49
N PRO A 19 3.06 -29.88 -10.45
CA PRO A 19 3.67 -30.14 -9.14
C PRO A 19 3.25 -31.48 -8.56
N THR A 20 4.22 -32.24 -8.03
CA THR A 20 4.05 -33.54 -7.37
C THR A 20 4.59 -33.57 -5.94
N GLY A 21 4.82 -32.37 -5.36
CA GLY A 21 5.35 -32.22 -4.01
C GLY A 21 6.85 -31.97 -3.93
N LEU A 22 7.58 -31.88 -5.05
CA LEU A 22 9.01 -31.59 -5.07
C LEU A 22 9.37 -30.27 -4.36
N ASN A 23 8.50 -29.27 -4.48
CA ASN A 23 8.64 -27.98 -3.80
C ASN A 23 8.53 -28.05 -2.27
N ARG A 24 7.95 -29.13 -1.72
CA ARG A 24 7.97 -29.38 -0.26
C ARG A 24 9.33 -29.86 0.24
N THR A 25 10.07 -30.59 -0.60
CA THR A 25 11.43 -31.04 -0.29
C THR A 25 12.46 -29.97 -0.66
N TYR A 26 12.24 -29.26 -1.74
CA TYR A 26 13.12 -28.23 -2.27
C TYR A 26 12.34 -26.92 -2.44
N PRO A 27 12.25 -26.09 -1.39
CA PRO A 27 11.44 -24.86 -1.41
C PRO A 27 11.99 -23.79 -2.37
N ASN A 28 13.18 -23.98 -2.92
CA ASN A 28 13.71 -23.17 -4.01
C ASN A 28 13.07 -23.46 -5.37
N VAL A 29 12.22 -24.48 -5.49
CA VAL A 29 11.35 -24.71 -6.64
C VAL A 29 10.03 -24.01 -6.37
N VAL A 30 9.84 -22.85 -6.98
CA VAL A 30 8.71 -21.96 -6.65
C VAL A 30 7.54 -22.11 -7.61
N ASN A 31 7.80 -22.52 -8.87
CA ASN A 31 6.76 -22.51 -9.90
C ASN A 31 6.94 -23.66 -10.92
N TYR A 32 5.86 -23.98 -11.61
CA TYR A 32 5.79 -25.03 -12.64
C TYR A 32 4.84 -24.57 -13.74
N GLU A 33 5.22 -24.73 -15.00
CA GLU A 33 4.32 -24.47 -16.13
C GLU A 33 3.17 -25.51 -16.18
N SER A 34 3.34 -26.57 -16.89
CA SER A 34 2.35 -27.62 -17.19
C SER A 34 0.93 -27.12 -17.47
N VAL A 35 0.84 -26.03 -18.20
CA VAL A 35 -0.36 -25.40 -18.74
C VAL A 35 -0.09 -24.96 -20.17
N PHE A 36 -1.16 -24.64 -20.89
CA PHE A 36 -1.06 -23.98 -22.18
C PHE A 36 -0.96 -22.47 -21.91
N GLY A 37 0.30 -21.98 -21.78
CA GLY A 37 0.59 -20.61 -21.36
C GLY A 37 0.40 -19.58 -22.48
N MET A 38 0.55 -18.30 -22.12
CA MET A 38 0.35 -17.18 -23.06
C MET A 38 1.36 -17.15 -24.21
N GLU A 39 2.53 -17.77 -24.07
CA GLU A 39 3.52 -17.83 -25.17
C GLU A 39 2.99 -18.54 -26.40
N GLU A 40 2.08 -19.49 -26.21
CA GLU A 40 1.45 -20.26 -27.29
C GLU A 40 0.61 -19.38 -28.26
N MET A 41 0.22 -18.19 -27.84
CA MET A 41 -0.52 -17.24 -28.69
C MET A 41 0.28 -16.71 -29.87
N LYS A 42 1.59 -16.95 -29.91
CA LYS A 42 2.46 -16.58 -31.03
C LYS A 42 2.27 -17.45 -32.28
N TRP A 43 1.92 -18.71 -32.07
CA TRP A 43 1.91 -19.74 -33.11
C TRP A 43 0.73 -20.72 -33.06
N SER A 44 -0.09 -20.65 -32.02
CA SER A 44 -1.22 -21.56 -31.87
C SER A 44 -2.30 -21.30 -32.92
N GLU A 45 -3.01 -22.36 -33.28
CA GLU A 45 -4.15 -22.31 -34.17
C GLU A 45 -5.27 -21.42 -33.59
N VAL A 46 -6.05 -20.80 -34.52
CA VAL A 46 -7.15 -19.88 -34.18
C VAL A 46 -8.25 -20.58 -33.34
N GLU A 47 -8.39 -21.90 -33.53
CA GLU A 47 -9.36 -22.73 -32.81
C GLU A 47 -9.05 -22.90 -31.31
N LYS A 48 -7.86 -22.56 -30.87
CA LYS A 48 -7.54 -22.59 -29.42
C LYS A 48 -8.40 -21.54 -28.71
N ASN A 49 -9.10 -22.01 -27.70
CA ASN A 49 -10.08 -21.21 -26.97
C ASN A 49 -9.51 -20.80 -25.60
N MET A 50 -8.66 -19.78 -25.61
CA MET A 50 -7.99 -19.35 -24.38
C MET A 50 -8.94 -18.88 -23.29
N PRO A 51 -9.94 -18.03 -23.51
CA PRO A 51 -10.86 -17.65 -22.44
C PRO A 51 -11.62 -18.83 -21.82
N LEU A 52 -11.95 -19.87 -22.58
CA LEU A 52 -12.49 -21.11 -22.02
C LEU A 52 -11.43 -21.86 -21.20
N TYR A 53 -10.21 -21.94 -21.71
CA TYR A 53 -9.11 -22.60 -21.03
C TYR A 53 -8.79 -21.89 -19.71
N ASP A 54 -8.71 -20.57 -19.71
CA ASP A 54 -8.34 -19.72 -18.59
C ASP A 54 -9.34 -19.80 -17.42
N VAL A 55 -10.62 -20.04 -17.71
CA VAL A 55 -11.66 -20.28 -16.68
C VAL A 55 -11.83 -21.77 -16.34
N THR A 56 -11.10 -22.66 -17.00
CA THR A 56 -11.18 -24.12 -16.77
C THR A 56 -10.01 -24.63 -15.96
N PHE A 57 -8.78 -24.30 -16.34
CA PHE A 57 -7.61 -24.90 -15.71
C PHE A 57 -7.44 -24.53 -14.22
N PRO A 58 -7.91 -23.36 -13.72
CA PRO A 58 -7.87 -23.08 -12.27
C PRO A 58 -8.58 -24.15 -11.42
N TYR A 59 -9.68 -24.71 -11.89
CA TYR A 59 -10.42 -25.77 -11.19
C TYR A 59 -9.71 -27.14 -11.22
N ILE A 60 -8.73 -27.31 -12.09
CA ILE A 60 -8.08 -28.61 -12.32
C ILE A 60 -6.59 -28.51 -11.98
N ARG A 61 -5.85 -27.66 -12.69
CA ARG A 61 -4.39 -27.59 -12.62
C ARG A 61 -3.89 -26.91 -11.34
N LEU A 62 -4.54 -25.81 -10.92
CA LEU A 62 -4.15 -25.08 -9.71
C LEU A 62 -4.37 -25.89 -8.42
N MET A 63 -5.19 -26.90 -8.44
CA MET A 63 -5.32 -27.84 -7.31
C MET A 63 -4.02 -28.60 -7.01
N ALA A 64 -3.11 -28.70 -7.98
CA ALA A 64 -1.80 -29.33 -7.79
C ALA A 64 -0.73 -28.34 -7.26
N GLY A 65 -1.00 -27.05 -7.28
CA GLY A 65 -0.08 -25.99 -6.83
C GLY A 65 0.12 -24.88 -7.87
N TYR A 66 1.05 -24.01 -7.63
CA TYR A 66 1.34 -22.80 -8.40
C TYR A 66 1.62 -23.06 -9.88
N VAL A 67 1.38 -22.03 -10.71
CA VAL A 67 1.49 -22.13 -12.15
C VAL A 67 2.29 -20.98 -12.75
N ASP A 68 3.20 -21.30 -13.67
CA ASP A 68 3.83 -20.35 -14.58
C ASP A 68 2.97 -20.22 -15.84
N TYR A 69 2.07 -19.20 -15.86
CA TYR A 69 1.15 -18.96 -16.97
C TYR A 69 1.57 -17.77 -17.83
N THR A 70 2.35 -16.83 -17.29
CA THR A 70 2.80 -15.60 -17.96
C THR A 70 1.66 -14.71 -18.49
N PRO A 71 0.75 -14.20 -17.63
CA PRO A 71 -0.35 -13.32 -18.05
C PRO A 71 0.11 -11.90 -18.39
N GLY A 72 -0.84 -11.03 -18.73
CA GLY A 72 -0.65 -9.58 -18.81
C GLY A 72 -0.35 -9.01 -20.17
N ALA A 73 -0.78 -9.67 -21.24
CA ALA A 73 -0.67 -9.08 -22.58
C ALA A 73 -1.37 -7.72 -22.66
N MET A 74 -0.68 -6.73 -23.23
CA MET A 74 -1.19 -5.38 -23.47
C MET A 74 -1.70 -5.20 -24.91
N ARG A 75 -1.56 -6.20 -25.78
CA ARG A 75 -2.29 -6.35 -27.04
C ARG A 75 -3.34 -7.43 -26.87
N ASN A 76 -4.59 -7.04 -26.99
CA ASN A 76 -5.73 -7.90 -26.69
C ASN A 76 -6.66 -7.90 -27.90
N LEU A 77 -7.09 -9.07 -28.34
CA LEU A 77 -7.92 -9.24 -29.54
C LEU A 77 -9.21 -10.00 -29.23
N SER A 78 -10.30 -9.56 -29.86
CA SER A 78 -11.57 -10.24 -29.80
C SER A 78 -11.50 -11.60 -30.50
N LYS A 79 -12.48 -12.47 -30.22
CA LYS A 79 -12.59 -13.78 -30.86
C LYS A 79 -12.55 -13.69 -32.39
N ARG A 80 -13.14 -12.62 -32.96
CA ARG A 80 -13.20 -12.40 -34.41
C ARG A 80 -11.86 -11.97 -35.02
N ASP A 81 -11.13 -11.14 -34.27
CA ASP A 81 -9.97 -10.43 -34.80
C ASP A 81 -8.65 -11.13 -34.47
N PHE A 82 -8.68 -12.14 -33.61
CA PHE A 82 -7.47 -12.87 -33.22
C PHE A 82 -6.88 -13.64 -34.39
N GLN A 83 -5.59 -13.43 -34.61
CA GLN A 83 -4.72 -14.20 -35.49
C GLN A 83 -3.39 -14.42 -34.80
N PRO A 84 -2.84 -15.65 -34.79
CA PRO A 84 -1.53 -15.88 -34.22
C PRO A 84 -0.46 -15.17 -35.04
N MET A 85 0.35 -14.34 -34.41
CA MET A 85 1.42 -13.58 -35.06
C MET A 85 2.68 -13.63 -34.20
N TYR A 86 3.71 -14.26 -34.72
CA TYR A 86 4.96 -14.45 -33.97
C TYR A 86 5.65 -13.11 -33.62
N SER A 87 5.69 -12.17 -34.57
CA SER A 87 6.37 -10.88 -34.41
C SER A 87 5.61 -9.86 -33.55
N THR A 88 4.29 -9.99 -33.46
CA THR A 88 3.39 -9.09 -32.74
C THR A 88 2.28 -9.85 -32.05
N PRO A 89 2.65 -10.72 -31.07
CA PRO A 89 1.67 -11.58 -30.43
C PRO A 89 0.66 -10.76 -29.64
N ALA A 90 -0.56 -11.29 -29.52
CA ALA A 90 -1.66 -10.71 -28.74
C ALA A 90 -2.39 -11.80 -27.96
N SER A 91 -3.07 -11.45 -26.88
CA SER A 91 -3.96 -12.38 -26.19
C SER A 91 -5.31 -12.51 -26.87
N MET A 92 -5.99 -13.63 -26.64
CA MET A 92 -7.43 -13.76 -26.85
C MET A 92 -8.20 -13.22 -25.65
N GLY A 93 -9.27 -12.46 -25.89
CA GLY A 93 -10.07 -11.87 -24.81
C GLY A 93 -9.62 -10.47 -24.43
N THR A 94 -10.28 -9.91 -23.40
CA THR A 94 -10.14 -8.48 -23.09
C THR A 94 -8.90 -8.16 -22.26
N ARG A 95 -8.57 -6.86 -22.18
CA ARG A 95 -7.57 -6.32 -21.27
C ARG A 95 -7.86 -6.71 -19.82
N CYS A 96 -9.11 -6.58 -19.39
CA CYS A 96 -9.50 -6.89 -18.03
C CYS A 96 -9.41 -8.39 -17.69
N HIS A 97 -9.59 -9.27 -18.69
CA HIS A 97 -9.31 -10.70 -18.53
C HIS A 97 -7.83 -10.94 -18.17
N GLN A 98 -6.91 -10.26 -18.86
CA GLN A 98 -5.47 -10.36 -18.58
C GLN A 98 -5.07 -9.77 -17.22
N LEU A 99 -5.71 -8.68 -16.79
CA LEU A 99 -5.50 -8.12 -15.46
C LEU A 99 -6.02 -9.07 -14.37
N ALA A 100 -7.19 -9.68 -14.58
CA ALA A 100 -7.78 -10.64 -13.65
C ALA A 100 -6.90 -11.90 -13.49
N ALA A 101 -6.17 -12.30 -14.52
CA ALA A 101 -5.31 -13.48 -14.50
C ALA A 101 -4.23 -13.41 -13.41
N TYR A 102 -3.70 -12.23 -13.07
CA TYR A 102 -2.77 -12.04 -11.96
C TYR A 102 -3.37 -12.35 -10.58
N ILE A 103 -4.68 -12.31 -10.47
CA ILE A 103 -5.40 -12.62 -9.23
C ILE A 103 -5.91 -14.06 -9.25
N VAL A 104 -6.39 -14.53 -10.39
CA VAL A 104 -7.01 -15.86 -10.53
C VAL A 104 -5.96 -16.95 -10.63
N HIS A 105 -4.89 -16.73 -11.40
CA HIS A 105 -3.84 -17.73 -11.63
C HIS A 105 -2.75 -17.59 -10.57
N ASP A 106 -2.79 -18.46 -9.57
CA ASP A 106 -1.91 -18.38 -8.39
C ASP A 106 -0.46 -18.71 -8.73
N SER A 107 0.44 -17.76 -8.51
CA SER A 107 1.86 -17.89 -8.76
C SER A 107 2.68 -17.01 -7.81
N PRO A 108 3.67 -17.54 -7.09
CA PRO A 108 4.57 -16.73 -6.27
C PRO A 108 5.65 -16.02 -7.10
N PHE A 109 5.74 -16.34 -8.38
CA PHE A 109 6.68 -15.74 -9.32
C PHE A 109 6.01 -15.62 -10.69
N THR A 110 5.24 -14.54 -10.87
CA THR A 110 4.48 -14.30 -12.09
C THR A 110 5.28 -13.41 -13.03
N MET A 111 5.58 -13.91 -14.21
CA MET A 111 6.25 -13.14 -15.26
C MET A 111 5.26 -12.30 -16.04
N LEU A 112 5.75 -11.21 -16.63
CA LEU A 112 5.04 -10.38 -17.59
C LEU A 112 5.25 -10.94 -19.01
N CYS A 113 4.17 -11.17 -19.78
CA CYS A 113 4.29 -11.80 -21.09
C CYS A 113 4.61 -10.83 -22.23
N ASP A 114 4.46 -9.52 -22.05
CA ASP A 114 4.60 -8.53 -23.12
C ASP A 114 5.94 -7.77 -23.05
N ALA A 115 6.23 -7.00 -24.10
CA ALA A 115 7.43 -6.18 -24.18
C ALA A 115 7.33 -4.94 -23.26
N PRO A 116 8.46 -4.49 -22.66
CA PRO A 116 8.48 -3.30 -21.80
C PRO A 116 7.88 -2.05 -22.49
N THR A 117 8.08 -1.89 -23.78
CA THR A 117 7.53 -0.77 -24.55
C THR A 117 6.00 -0.76 -24.64
N ASN A 118 5.34 -1.92 -24.54
CA ASN A 118 3.89 -2.02 -24.50
C ASN A 118 3.37 -1.67 -23.10
N TYR A 119 4.04 -2.14 -22.06
CA TYR A 119 3.71 -1.78 -20.69
C TYR A 119 3.85 -0.28 -20.41
N LEU A 120 4.89 0.37 -20.96
CA LEU A 120 5.07 1.82 -20.82
C LEU A 120 3.95 2.66 -21.46
N LYS A 121 3.22 2.12 -22.42
CA LYS A 121 2.05 2.78 -23.01
C LYS A 121 0.79 2.63 -22.16
N GLU A 122 0.75 1.62 -21.32
CA GLU A 122 -0.38 1.22 -20.49
C GLU A 122 -0.04 1.30 -19.00
N GLN A 123 0.56 2.42 -18.60
CA GLN A 123 1.16 2.58 -17.26
C GLN A 123 0.18 2.30 -16.12
N GLU A 124 -1.08 2.69 -16.24
CA GLU A 124 -2.06 2.45 -15.18
C GLU A 124 -2.41 0.96 -14.99
N CYS A 125 -2.36 0.17 -16.07
CA CYS A 125 -2.50 -1.29 -15.98
C CYS A 125 -1.28 -1.90 -15.29
N VAL A 126 -0.06 -1.42 -15.60
CA VAL A 126 1.19 -1.87 -14.97
C VAL A 126 1.22 -1.50 -13.50
N ASP A 127 0.80 -0.28 -13.14
CA ASP A 127 0.70 0.16 -11.73
C ASP A 127 -0.26 -0.73 -10.95
N PHE A 128 -1.38 -1.11 -11.56
CA PHE A 128 -2.31 -2.06 -10.96
C PHE A 128 -1.67 -3.45 -10.78
N ILE A 129 -1.07 -4.03 -11.83
CA ILE A 129 -0.38 -5.33 -11.76
C ILE A 129 0.69 -5.31 -10.67
N SER A 130 1.53 -4.27 -10.63
CA SER A 130 2.60 -4.14 -9.64
C SER A 130 2.10 -4.01 -8.19
N SER A 131 0.84 -3.63 -8.01
CA SER A 131 0.21 -3.52 -6.68
C SER A 131 -0.33 -4.85 -6.15
N ILE A 132 -0.46 -5.88 -7.01
CA ILE A 132 -0.96 -7.20 -6.61
C ILE A 132 0.15 -7.96 -5.88
N PRO A 133 -0.08 -8.44 -4.64
CA PRO A 133 0.92 -9.18 -3.90
C PRO A 133 1.11 -10.58 -4.49
N VAL A 134 2.36 -11.04 -4.57
CA VAL A 134 2.68 -12.42 -4.99
C VAL A 134 2.36 -13.46 -3.94
N GLU A 135 2.36 -13.08 -2.66
CA GLU A 135 1.94 -13.91 -1.54
C GLU A 135 0.73 -13.31 -0.85
N THR A 136 -0.26 -14.12 -0.59
CA THR A 136 -1.51 -13.72 0.06
C THR A 136 -1.74 -14.47 1.36
N ASP A 137 -2.44 -13.86 2.30
CA ASP A 137 -2.73 -14.45 3.60
C ASP A 137 -3.90 -15.44 3.51
N SER A 138 -4.83 -15.18 2.60
CA SER A 138 -5.94 -16.07 2.29
C SER A 138 -6.45 -15.89 0.87
N THR A 139 -6.99 -16.97 0.32
CA THR A 139 -7.63 -17.01 -1.00
C THR A 139 -8.90 -17.85 -0.94
N PHE A 140 -9.98 -17.38 -1.55
CA PHE A 140 -11.18 -18.19 -1.76
C PHE A 140 -11.83 -17.89 -3.10
N ILE A 141 -12.58 -18.88 -3.62
CA ILE A 141 -13.39 -18.70 -4.82
C ILE A 141 -14.73 -18.10 -4.40
N TYR A 142 -15.00 -16.88 -4.84
CA TYR A 142 -16.23 -16.17 -4.53
C TYR A 142 -17.41 -16.78 -5.29
N SER A 143 -17.23 -16.98 -6.58
CA SER A 143 -18.22 -17.63 -7.45
C SER A 143 -17.55 -18.21 -8.69
N GLY A 144 -18.25 -19.10 -9.36
CA GLY A 144 -17.77 -19.62 -10.64
C GLY A 144 -18.40 -20.96 -11.00
N LYS A 145 -18.20 -21.33 -12.26
CA LYS A 145 -18.64 -22.60 -12.82
C LYS A 145 -17.60 -23.08 -13.84
N LEU A 146 -17.16 -24.33 -13.67
CA LEU A 146 -16.15 -24.95 -14.50
C LEU A 146 -16.48 -24.76 -16.01
N GLY A 147 -15.51 -24.23 -16.75
CA GLY A 147 -15.63 -23.93 -18.17
C GLY A 147 -16.50 -22.72 -18.53
N GLU A 148 -17.04 -22.00 -17.54
CA GLU A 148 -17.87 -20.82 -17.77
C GLU A 148 -17.24 -19.55 -17.21
N SER A 149 -16.96 -19.52 -15.93
CA SER A 149 -16.44 -18.35 -15.25
C SER A 149 -15.76 -18.69 -13.91
N ILE A 150 -14.96 -17.78 -13.41
CA ILE A 150 -14.35 -17.85 -12.08
C ILE A 150 -14.16 -16.46 -11.51
N VAL A 151 -14.46 -16.30 -10.22
CA VAL A 151 -14.17 -15.08 -9.44
C VAL A 151 -13.37 -15.49 -8.21
N THR A 152 -12.16 -15.00 -8.10
CA THR A 152 -11.23 -15.29 -7.00
C THR A 152 -11.04 -14.04 -6.15
N VAL A 153 -11.07 -14.22 -4.84
CA VAL A 153 -10.81 -13.19 -3.83
C VAL A 153 -9.55 -13.57 -3.07
N ARG A 154 -8.62 -12.62 -2.94
CA ARG A 154 -7.38 -12.74 -2.18
C ARG A 154 -7.26 -11.63 -1.17
N LYS A 155 -6.75 -11.96 -0.01
CA LYS A 155 -6.45 -10.98 1.04
C LYS A 155 -4.94 -10.92 1.30
N LYS A 156 -4.43 -9.71 1.46
CA LYS A 156 -3.09 -9.46 1.97
C LYS A 156 -3.13 -8.35 3.00
N ASP A 157 -2.71 -8.66 4.22
CA ASP A 157 -2.81 -7.75 5.36
C ASP A 157 -4.26 -7.25 5.53
N ILE A 158 -4.48 -5.96 5.29
CA ILE A 158 -5.79 -5.30 5.39
C ILE A 158 -6.46 -5.05 4.04
N ASN A 159 -5.81 -5.40 2.94
CA ASN A 159 -6.28 -5.12 1.58
C ASN A 159 -6.80 -6.39 0.90
N TRP A 160 -7.68 -6.20 -0.09
CA TRP A 160 -8.27 -7.28 -0.87
C TRP A 160 -8.04 -7.08 -2.36
N TYR A 161 -7.94 -8.19 -3.08
CA TYR A 161 -7.74 -8.25 -4.53
C TYR A 161 -8.73 -9.24 -5.10
N ILE A 162 -9.53 -8.81 -6.08
CA ILE A 162 -10.60 -9.64 -6.65
C ILE A 162 -10.45 -9.64 -8.15
N GLY A 163 -10.36 -10.83 -8.74
CA GLY A 163 -10.31 -11.04 -10.19
C GLY A 163 -11.44 -11.93 -10.64
N GLY A 164 -12.13 -11.52 -11.69
CA GLY A 164 -13.20 -12.29 -12.31
C GLY A 164 -12.98 -12.45 -13.82
N MET A 165 -13.21 -13.64 -14.34
CA MET A 165 -13.01 -13.99 -15.75
C MET A 165 -14.19 -14.80 -16.28
N THR A 166 -14.53 -14.62 -17.55
CA THR A 166 -15.53 -15.43 -18.27
C THR A 166 -14.94 -16.06 -19.55
N ASN A 167 -15.58 -17.12 -20.02
CA ASN A 167 -15.33 -17.66 -21.36
C ASN A 167 -15.85 -16.68 -22.44
N TRP A 168 -16.10 -17.14 -23.67
CA TRP A 168 -16.64 -16.28 -24.74
C TRP A 168 -18.11 -15.84 -24.54
N ASP A 169 -18.79 -16.31 -23.51
CA ASP A 169 -20.15 -15.86 -23.19
C ASP A 169 -20.09 -14.65 -22.26
N GLU A 170 -20.80 -13.59 -22.61
CA GLU A 170 -20.97 -12.40 -21.77
C GLU A 170 -21.73 -12.78 -20.49
N ARG A 171 -21.39 -12.13 -19.38
CA ARG A 171 -21.98 -12.41 -18.05
C ARG A 171 -22.14 -11.17 -17.22
N GLU A 172 -23.15 -11.22 -16.34
CA GLU A 172 -23.28 -10.30 -15.24
C GLU A 172 -22.81 -10.98 -13.93
N VAL A 173 -21.98 -10.31 -13.19
CA VAL A 173 -21.53 -10.73 -11.86
C VAL A 173 -21.90 -9.65 -10.87
N THR A 174 -22.53 -10.00 -9.77
CA THR A 174 -22.72 -9.06 -8.66
C THR A 174 -21.80 -9.45 -7.51
N LEU A 175 -20.85 -8.59 -7.18
CA LEU A 175 -20.05 -8.74 -5.97
C LEU A 175 -20.83 -8.19 -4.79
N ASP A 176 -21.04 -9.04 -3.78
CA ASP A 176 -21.56 -8.68 -2.47
C ASP A 176 -20.37 -8.68 -1.50
N PHE A 177 -20.06 -7.51 -0.94
CA PHE A 177 -18.89 -7.34 -0.07
C PHE A 177 -19.15 -7.72 1.40
N SER A 178 -20.18 -8.51 1.69
CA SER A 178 -20.51 -8.96 3.05
C SER A 178 -19.41 -9.76 3.76
N PHE A 179 -18.35 -10.16 3.05
CA PHE A 179 -17.14 -10.76 3.64
C PHE A 179 -16.18 -9.74 4.27
N LEU A 180 -16.39 -8.45 4.04
CA LEU A 180 -15.66 -7.38 4.72
C LEU A 180 -16.15 -7.24 6.18
N GLY A 181 -15.29 -6.75 7.06
CA GLY A 181 -15.65 -6.49 8.45
C GLY A 181 -16.69 -5.37 8.57
N GLU A 182 -17.63 -5.55 9.51
CA GLU A 182 -18.64 -4.54 9.80
C GLU A 182 -17.96 -3.22 10.21
N GLY A 183 -18.39 -2.10 9.62
CA GLY A 183 -17.80 -0.78 9.85
C GLY A 183 -16.47 -0.52 9.14
N GLU A 184 -15.90 -1.52 8.47
CA GLU A 184 -14.71 -1.32 7.63
C GLU A 184 -15.10 -0.64 6.32
N LYS A 185 -14.34 0.40 5.94
CA LYS A 185 -14.49 1.09 4.66
C LYS A 185 -13.25 0.89 3.81
N TYR A 186 -13.44 0.81 2.51
CA TYR A 186 -12.38 0.59 1.54
C TYR A 186 -12.52 1.53 0.35
N GLN A 187 -11.39 1.96 -0.19
CA GLN A 187 -11.33 2.54 -1.53
C GLN A 187 -11.17 1.41 -2.53
N CYS A 188 -12.13 1.28 -3.44
CA CYS A 188 -12.08 0.35 -4.54
C CYS A 188 -11.43 1.01 -5.76
N THR A 189 -10.41 0.39 -6.33
CA THR A 189 -9.91 0.68 -7.67
C THR A 189 -10.31 -0.49 -8.56
N LEU A 190 -11.22 -0.27 -9.49
CA LEU A 190 -11.81 -1.27 -10.39
C LEU A 190 -11.36 -1.05 -11.82
N PHE A 191 -10.88 -2.11 -12.46
CA PHE A 191 -10.74 -2.22 -13.91
C PHE A 191 -11.79 -3.21 -14.42
N LYS A 192 -12.66 -2.79 -15.30
CA LYS A 192 -13.73 -3.61 -15.89
C LYS A 192 -13.81 -3.41 -17.39
N ASP A 193 -14.36 -4.38 -18.08
CA ASP A 193 -14.58 -4.29 -19.52
C ASP A 193 -15.39 -3.04 -19.89
N GLY A 194 -14.95 -2.34 -20.94
CA GLY A 194 -15.65 -1.21 -21.51
C GLY A 194 -16.84 -1.66 -22.38
N VAL A 195 -17.68 -0.72 -22.75
CA VAL A 195 -18.91 -0.99 -23.53
C VAL A 195 -18.64 -1.62 -24.90
N ASN A 196 -17.44 -1.42 -25.47
CA ASN A 196 -17.03 -1.99 -26.74
C ASN A 196 -16.11 -3.22 -26.60
N ALA A 197 -15.82 -3.70 -25.41
CA ALA A 197 -14.79 -4.70 -25.16
C ALA A 197 -14.99 -6.02 -25.92
N SER A 198 -16.25 -6.42 -26.19
CA SER A 198 -16.57 -7.59 -27.04
C SER A 198 -16.08 -7.46 -28.49
N ARG A 199 -15.78 -6.23 -28.96
CA ARG A 199 -15.28 -5.93 -30.31
C ARG A 199 -13.87 -5.36 -30.30
N GLN A 200 -13.58 -4.49 -29.34
CA GLN A 200 -12.31 -3.83 -29.10
C GLN A 200 -11.77 -4.33 -27.75
N ALA A 201 -11.05 -5.42 -27.78
CA ALA A 201 -10.66 -6.13 -26.55
C ALA A 201 -9.76 -5.32 -25.58
N GLU A 202 -9.18 -4.22 -26.05
CA GLU A 202 -8.41 -3.27 -25.24
C GLU A 202 -9.28 -2.21 -24.56
N ASP A 203 -10.60 -2.16 -24.85
CA ASP A 203 -11.53 -1.20 -24.25
C ASP A 203 -11.84 -1.58 -22.80
N TYR A 204 -11.48 -0.72 -21.86
CA TYR A 204 -11.72 -0.89 -20.44
C TYR A 204 -12.09 0.44 -19.76
N VAL A 205 -12.68 0.33 -18.59
CA VAL A 205 -13.00 1.45 -17.72
C VAL A 205 -12.31 1.25 -16.39
N LYS A 206 -11.63 2.30 -15.91
CA LYS A 206 -11.08 2.36 -14.56
C LYS A 206 -11.95 3.28 -13.71
N GLU A 207 -12.39 2.78 -12.57
CA GLU A 207 -13.22 3.52 -11.61
C GLU A 207 -12.59 3.48 -10.22
N THR A 208 -12.81 4.54 -9.44
CA THR A 208 -12.39 4.59 -8.03
C THR A 208 -13.54 5.11 -7.19
N PHE A 209 -13.96 4.36 -6.18
CA PHE A 209 -15.09 4.69 -5.30
C PHE A 209 -14.97 3.98 -3.95
N GLY A 210 -15.78 4.45 -2.97
CA GLY A 210 -15.83 3.83 -1.65
C GLY A 210 -16.72 2.60 -1.61
N VAL A 211 -16.34 1.57 -0.86
CA VAL A 211 -17.13 0.37 -0.58
C VAL A 211 -17.02 -0.05 0.89
N ASP A 212 -18.04 -0.75 1.36
CA ASP A 212 -18.17 -1.37 2.69
C ASP A 212 -18.85 -2.74 2.60
N ALA A 213 -19.09 -3.36 3.77
CA ALA A 213 -19.74 -4.68 3.86
C ALA A 213 -21.17 -4.73 3.28
N HIS A 214 -21.85 -3.59 3.10
CA HIS A 214 -23.21 -3.52 2.57
C HIS A 214 -23.26 -3.24 1.07
N THR A 215 -22.11 -2.96 0.47
CA THR A 215 -22.01 -2.61 -0.94
C THR A 215 -22.26 -3.83 -1.83
N LYS A 216 -23.08 -3.66 -2.87
CA LYS A 216 -23.29 -4.62 -3.95
C LYS A 216 -22.91 -3.98 -5.27
N LEU A 217 -21.97 -4.59 -5.97
CA LEU A 217 -21.39 -4.07 -7.19
C LEU A 217 -21.72 -4.98 -8.37
N PRO A 218 -22.65 -4.57 -9.26
CA PRO A 218 -22.88 -5.28 -10.51
C PRO A 218 -21.75 -4.96 -11.51
N ILE A 219 -21.22 -6.00 -12.17
CA ILE A 219 -20.14 -5.88 -13.15
C ILE A 219 -20.51 -6.72 -14.38
N HIS A 220 -20.53 -6.08 -15.53
CA HIS A 220 -20.66 -6.75 -16.83
C HIS A 220 -19.30 -7.26 -17.28
N LEU A 221 -19.21 -8.51 -17.70
CA LEU A 221 -18.08 -9.14 -18.35
C LEU A 221 -18.41 -9.34 -19.83
N ALA A 222 -17.61 -8.73 -20.70
CA ALA A 222 -17.73 -8.87 -22.14
C ALA A 222 -17.37 -10.30 -22.61
N SER A 223 -17.57 -10.61 -23.88
CA SER A 223 -17.15 -11.89 -24.47
C SER A 223 -15.63 -12.08 -24.34
N GLY A 224 -15.20 -13.15 -23.64
CA GLY A 224 -13.78 -13.36 -23.29
C GLY A 224 -13.26 -12.30 -22.31
N GLY A 225 -14.15 -11.75 -21.50
CA GLY A 225 -13.90 -10.60 -20.66
C GLY A 225 -13.59 -10.90 -19.21
N GLY A 226 -13.45 -9.81 -18.45
CA GLY A 226 -13.15 -9.91 -17.03
C GLY A 226 -13.21 -8.58 -16.31
N PHE A 227 -12.84 -8.64 -15.04
CA PHE A 227 -12.58 -7.48 -14.20
C PHE A 227 -11.48 -7.79 -13.18
N ALA A 228 -10.78 -6.76 -12.77
CA ALA A 228 -9.84 -6.84 -11.66
C ALA A 228 -10.01 -5.63 -10.76
N LEU A 229 -10.04 -5.85 -9.44
CA LEU A 229 -10.14 -4.75 -8.50
C LEU A 229 -9.26 -4.96 -7.27
N LYS A 230 -8.90 -3.83 -6.67
CA LYS A 230 -8.21 -3.74 -5.40
C LYS A 230 -9.07 -2.95 -4.41
N LEU A 231 -9.19 -3.45 -3.19
CA LEU A 231 -9.76 -2.73 -2.07
C LEU A 231 -8.64 -2.34 -1.11
N GLU A 232 -8.39 -1.06 -0.99
CA GLU A 232 -7.47 -0.51 0.00
C GLU A 232 -8.27 -0.02 1.19
N ARG A 233 -7.97 -0.58 2.37
CA ARG A 233 -8.70 -0.19 3.57
C ARG A 233 -8.49 1.30 3.83
N THR A 234 -9.60 2.03 3.86
CA THR A 234 -9.61 3.42 4.31
C THR A 234 -9.95 3.41 5.80
N PHE A 235 -9.15 4.11 6.58
CA PHE A 235 -9.44 4.32 8.00
C PHE A 235 -10.42 5.49 8.21
N VAL A 236 -11.23 5.79 7.20
CA VAL A 236 -12.24 6.83 7.28
C VAL A 236 -13.38 6.33 8.17
N THR A 237 -13.23 6.53 9.46
CA THR A 237 -14.37 6.85 10.30
C THR A 237 -14.86 8.22 9.84
N GLU A 238 -16.17 8.41 9.68
CA GLU A 238 -16.76 9.76 9.59
C GLU A 238 -16.61 10.44 10.96
N VAL A 239 -15.36 10.60 11.39
CA VAL A 239 -15.05 11.26 12.65
C VAL A 239 -14.97 12.73 12.32
N LYS A 240 -15.95 13.47 12.78
CA LYS A 240 -16.00 14.93 12.63
C LYS A 240 -15.46 15.59 13.89
N PRO A 241 -14.65 16.66 13.76
CA PRO A 241 -14.22 17.42 14.90
C PRO A 241 -15.42 17.94 15.69
N SER A 242 -15.31 17.85 17.00
CA SER A 242 -16.28 18.40 17.95
C SER A 242 -15.66 19.57 18.73
N ALA A 243 -16.47 20.25 19.52
CA ALA A 243 -15.96 21.20 20.49
C ALA A 243 -15.11 20.47 21.55
N VAL A 244 -14.09 21.14 22.08
CA VAL A 244 -13.25 20.59 23.16
C VAL A 244 -14.12 20.26 24.36
N PRO A 245 -14.09 19.00 24.88
CA PRO A 245 -14.87 18.61 26.05
C PRO A 245 -14.48 19.38 27.31
N ALA A 246 -15.46 19.84 28.05
CA ALA A 246 -15.22 20.53 29.31
C ALA A 246 -14.51 19.62 30.35
N GLY A 247 -13.60 20.19 31.13
CA GLY A 247 -12.93 19.46 32.24
C GLY A 247 -11.73 18.59 31.84
N LYS A 248 -11.34 18.55 30.56
CA LYS A 248 -10.12 17.80 30.12
C LYS A 248 -8.81 18.55 30.36
N GLY A 249 -8.83 19.79 30.87
CA GLY A 249 -7.60 20.57 31.11
C GLY A 249 -6.93 21.11 29.83
N ILE A 250 -7.58 20.97 28.69
CA ILE A 250 -7.07 21.43 27.39
C ILE A 250 -7.16 22.97 27.33
N PRO A 251 -6.08 23.67 26.92
CA PRO A 251 -6.07 25.14 26.84
C PRO A 251 -7.22 25.72 26.02
N SER A 252 -7.75 26.85 26.47
CA SER A 252 -8.89 27.53 25.82
C SER A 252 -8.60 28.07 24.41
N PHE A 253 -7.35 28.06 23.99
CA PHE A 253 -6.91 28.32 22.63
C PHE A 253 -7.56 27.34 21.65
N TYR A 254 -7.61 26.06 22.01
CA TYR A 254 -8.18 25.01 21.18
C TYR A 254 -9.70 25.06 21.17
N LYS A 255 -10.27 24.89 20.00
CA LYS A 255 -11.73 24.92 19.77
C LYS A 255 -12.24 23.64 19.13
N LYS A 256 -11.39 22.91 18.41
CA LYS A 256 -11.71 21.66 17.73
C LYS A 256 -10.98 20.48 18.35
N TYR A 257 -11.64 19.36 18.43
CA TYR A 257 -11.22 18.17 19.13
C TYR A 257 -11.60 16.89 18.39
N LEU A 258 -10.64 15.97 18.27
CA LEU A 258 -10.85 14.57 17.93
C LEU A 258 -10.10 13.69 18.94
N GLU A 259 -10.41 12.40 18.98
CA GLU A 259 -9.75 11.45 19.90
C GLU A 259 -9.58 10.09 19.23
N VAL A 260 -8.34 9.56 19.27
CA VAL A 260 -7.99 8.20 18.87
C VAL A 260 -7.83 7.36 20.13
N ASP A 261 -8.94 6.76 20.62
CA ASP A 261 -8.96 5.89 21.81
C ASP A 261 -8.26 6.53 23.04
N GLY A 262 -8.49 7.79 23.31
CA GLY A 262 -7.94 8.54 24.45
C GLY A 262 -6.77 9.47 24.11
N LEU A 263 -6.09 9.28 22.98
CA LEU A 263 -5.10 10.23 22.47
C LEU A 263 -5.83 11.32 21.68
N TYR A 264 -5.75 12.57 22.12
CA TYR A 264 -6.52 13.64 21.50
C TYR A 264 -5.72 14.44 20.46
N ILE A 265 -6.47 14.97 19.49
CA ILE A 265 -5.99 15.85 18.42
C ILE A 265 -6.78 17.14 18.54
N VAL A 266 -6.10 18.27 18.62
CA VAL A 266 -6.71 19.57 18.86
C VAL A 266 -6.22 20.63 17.90
N SER A 267 -7.05 21.66 17.71
CA SER A 267 -6.67 22.86 16.95
C SER A 267 -7.49 24.07 17.38
N SER A 268 -7.07 25.25 16.91
CA SER A 268 -7.91 26.46 16.95
C SER A 268 -9.14 26.29 16.03
N ASP A 269 -10.04 27.27 16.06
CA ASP A 269 -11.19 27.35 15.14
C ASP A 269 -10.79 27.70 13.70
N LYS A 270 -9.57 28.17 13.45
CA LYS A 270 -9.06 28.56 12.13
C LYS A 270 -8.65 27.38 11.25
N VAL A 271 -8.31 26.24 11.86
CA VAL A 271 -7.89 25.03 11.15
C VAL A 271 -9.08 24.35 10.48
N ARG A 272 -8.91 23.85 9.27
CA ARG A 272 -9.96 23.11 8.54
C ARG A 272 -10.27 21.79 9.23
N ASP A 273 -11.52 21.37 9.22
CA ASP A 273 -11.95 20.09 9.81
C ASP A 273 -11.24 18.91 9.16
N GLU A 274 -11.05 18.97 7.86
CA GLU A 274 -10.34 17.96 7.07
C GLU A 274 -8.90 17.71 7.55
N ALA A 275 -8.24 18.70 8.12
CA ALA A 275 -6.90 18.55 8.66
C ALA A 275 -6.88 17.70 9.95
N LEU A 276 -7.87 17.89 10.83
CA LEU A 276 -8.02 17.06 12.02
C LEU A 276 -8.45 15.63 11.64
N GLU A 277 -9.36 15.49 10.68
CA GLU A 277 -9.80 14.20 10.16
C GLU A 277 -8.61 13.42 9.57
N LYS A 278 -7.77 14.09 8.79
CA LYS A 278 -6.56 13.48 8.22
C LYS A 278 -5.52 13.14 9.28
N ALA A 279 -5.33 13.99 10.27
CA ALA A 279 -4.45 13.70 11.40
C ALA A 279 -4.97 12.50 12.21
N TYR A 280 -6.28 12.37 12.41
CA TYR A 280 -6.91 11.20 13.02
C TYR A 280 -6.60 9.92 12.27
N GLU A 281 -6.72 9.92 10.93
CA GLU A 281 -6.36 8.77 10.08
C GLU A 281 -4.91 8.36 10.27
N ILE A 282 -3.99 9.33 10.21
CA ILE A 282 -2.54 9.10 10.34
C ILE A 282 -2.21 8.50 11.70
N VAL A 283 -2.67 9.11 12.78
CA VAL A 283 -2.42 8.64 14.15
C VAL A 283 -3.03 7.27 14.40
N SER A 284 -4.26 7.04 13.92
CA SER A 284 -4.92 5.74 13.99
C SER A 284 -4.12 4.65 13.28
N LEU A 285 -3.60 4.95 12.09
CA LEU A 285 -2.78 4.01 11.31
C LEU A 285 -1.47 3.67 12.04
N MET A 286 -0.77 4.67 12.57
CA MET A 286 0.50 4.47 13.27
C MET A 286 0.35 3.66 14.56
N LEU A 287 -0.78 3.78 15.24
CA LEU A 287 -1.09 3.07 16.49
C LEU A 287 -1.84 1.74 16.31
N ALA A 288 -2.23 1.38 15.09
CA ALA A 288 -3.17 0.29 14.82
C ALA A 288 -2.72 -1.08 15.36
N LYS A 289 -1.42 -1.38 15.35
CA LYS A 289 -0.87 -2.68 15.74
C LYS A 289 -0.31 -2.72 17.17
N ARG A 290 -0.21 -1.58 17.85
CA ARG A 290 0.42 -1.47 19.18
C ARG A 290 -0.51 -0.81 20.20
N PRO A 291 -1.58 -1.52 20.60
CA PRO A 291 -2.52 -0.99 21.61
C PRO A 291 -1.88 -0.81 23.00
N ASP A 292 -0.80 -1.50 23.29
CA ASP A 292 0.00 -1.35 24.52
C ASP A 292 0.70 0.02 24.54
N ILE A 293 1.39 0.39 23.46
CA ILE A 293 2.05 1.69 23.30
C ILE A 293 0.99 2.80 23.35
N LYS A 294 -0.11 2.66 22.61
CA LYS A 294 -1.20 3.63 22.65
C LYS A 294 -1.71 3.90 24.08
N ARG A 295 -1.99 2.85 24.86
CA ARG A 295 -2.42 3.02 26.25
C ARG A 295 -1.38 3.73 27.11
N HIS A 296 -0.09 3.44 26.90
CA HIS A 296 0.99 4.12 27.60
C HIS A 296 1.04 5.61 27.26
N MET A 297 1.02 5.97 25.98
CA MET A 297 1.01 7.35 25.51
C MET A 297 -0.20 8.13 26.07
N VAL A 298 -1.39 7.53 26.06
CA VAL A 298 -2.61 8.12 26.65
C VAL A 298 -2.43 8.36 28.14
N SER A 299 -1.83 7.42 28.88
CA SER A 299 -1.57 7.56 30.32
C SER A 299 -0.60 8.70 30.65
N LYS A 300 0.23 9.10 29.68
CA LYS A 300 1.18 10.22 29.77
C LYS A 300 0.57 11.56 29.34
N GLY A 301 -0.65 11.56 28.79
CA GLY A 301 -1.29 12.76 28.27
C GLY A 301 -0.79 13.18 26.89
N CYS A 302 -0.22 12.24 26.12
CA CYS A 302 0.24 12.53 24.77
C CYS A 302 -0.89 13.03 23.87
N HIS A 303 -0.60 14.04 23.04
CA HIS A 303 -1.58 14.63 22.15
C HIS A 303 -0.94 15.26 20.89
N VAL A 304 -1.79 15.58 19.92
CA VAL A 304 -1.41 16.16 18.63
C VAL A 304 -2.08 17.52 18.47
N MET A 305 -1.34 18.47 17.97
CA MET A 305 -1.80 19.84 17.72
C MET A 305 -1.67 20.16 16.23
N ILE A 306 -2.74 20.66 15.61
CA ILE A 306 -2.69 21.10 14.21
C ILE A 306 -2.65 22.63 14.18
N ILE A 307 -1.63 23.17 13.51
CA ILE A 307 -1.39 24.61 13.35
C ILE A 307 -2.08 25.07 12.07
N GLY A 308 -2.90 26.11 12.13
CA GLY A 308 -3.57 26.67 10.95
C GLY A 308 -2.57 27.27 9.95
N GLU A 309 -2.96 27.32 8.67
CA GLU A 309 -2.14 27.88 7.57
C GLU A 309 -1.63 29.30 7.87
N HIS A 310 -2.43 30.07 8.62
CA HIS A 310 -2.11 31.47 9.00
C HIS A 310 -1.78 31.62 10.49
N GLU A 311 -1.45 30.53 11.15
CA GLU A 311 -0.97 30.52 12.54
C GLU A 311 0.50 30.13 12.55
N GLU A 312 1.17 30.50 13.62
CA GLU A 312 2.58 30.22 13.80
C GLU A 312 2.79 29.23 14.95
N VAL A 313 3.95 28.61 15.01
CA VAL A 313 4.33 27.66 16.09
C VAL A 313 4.15 28.30 17.47
N CYS A 314 4.56 29.55 17.62
CA CYS A 314 4.51 30.27 18.89
C CYS A 314 3.09 30.73 19.30
N ASP A 315 2.06 30.48 18.49
CA ASP A 315 0.66 30.69 18.89
C ASP A 315 0.15 29.55 19.79
N LEU A 316 0.82 28.39 19.75
CA LEU A 316 0.43 27.23 20.54
C LEU A 316 0.81 27.40 22.02
N PRO A 317 -0.13 27.18 22.97
CA PRO A 317 0.12 27.35 24.41
C PRO A 317 1.26 26.49 24.96
N GLU A 318 1.45 25.29 24.43
CA GLU A 318 2.49 24.35 24.84
C GLU A 318 3.89 24.89 24.61
N TYR A 319 4.07 25.75 23.59
CA TYR A 319 5.38 26.33 23.22
C TYR A 319 5.67 27.69 23.87
N ALA A 320 4.80 28.17 24.77
CA ALA A 320 5.01 29.44 25.45
C ALA A 320 6.37 29.50 26.20
N HIS A 321 6.88 28.37 26.68
CA HIS A 321 8.15 28.29 27.40
C HIS A 321 9.38 28.53 26.50
N ILE A 322 9.33 28.15 25.21
CA ILE A 322 10.41 28.40 24.23
C ILE A 322 10.17 29.71 23.45
N CYS A 323 8.95 30.18 23.36
CA CYS A 323 8.53 31.39 22.66
C CYS A 323 8.42 32.59 23.61
N ASN A 324 9.38 32.74 24.51
CA ASN A 324 9.32 33.68 25.65
C ASN A 324 10.01 35.04 25.41
N THR A 325 10.65 35.26 24.25
CA THR A 325 11.22 36.54 23.85
C THR A 325 10.87 36.82 22.38
N PRO A 326 10.88 38.10 21.93
CA PRO A 326 10.68 38.44 20.51
C PRO A 326 11.66 37.73 19.56
N GLU A 327 12.90 37.55 19.97
CA GLU A 327 13.94 36.87 19.19
C GLU A 327 13.63 35.38 19.05
N ASN A 328 13.20 34.73 20.14
CA ASN A 328 12.81 33.33 20.13
C ASN A 328 11.55 33.09 19.29
N ILE A 329 10.56 33.96 19.41
CA ILE A 329 9.35 33.93 18.58
C ILE A 329 9.73 34.01 17.08
N ALA A 330 10.54 34.99 16.71
CA ALA A 330 10.97 35.17 15.32
C ALA A 330 11.79 33.96 14.82
N PHE A 331 12.61 33.38 15.67
CA PHE A 331 13.43 32.21 15.36
C PHE A 331 12.55 30.97 15.10
N TRP A 332 11.65 30.62 16.05
CA TRP A 332 10.87 29.41 15.98
C TRP A 332 9.81 29.45 14.89
N ASN A 333 9.10 30.56 14.72
CA ASN A 333 8.11 30.74 13.64
C ASN A 333 8.74 30.62 12.25
N LYS A 334 10.00 31.06 12.08
CA LYS A 334 10.73 30.89 10.83
C LYS A 334 11.25 29.47 10.62
N ARG A 335 11.69 28.81 11.73
CA ARG A 335 12.39 27.54 11.68
C ARG A 335 11.47 26.37 11.31
N ALA A 336 10.32 26.27 11.95
CA ALA A 336 9.50 25.06 11.91
C ALA A 336 8.01 25.33 11.71
N ARG A 337 7.33 24.33 11.18
CA ARG A 337 5.86 24.21 11.11
C ARG A 337 5.38 22.93 11.78
N GLY A 338 6.23 22.31 12.58
CA GLY A 338 5.97 21.14 13.37
C GLY A 338 7.09 20.91 14.37
N PHE A 339 6.74 20.28 15.48
CA PHE A 339 7.66 19.81 16.52
C PHE A 339 7.16 18.48 17.05
N GLY A 340 8.07 17.59 17.39
CA GLY A 340 7.80 16.29 18.01
C GLY A 340 8.51 16.09 19.32
N GLY A 341 7.77 15.59 20.29
CA GLY A 341 8.11 15.15 21.62
C GLY A 341 9.56 15.19 22.08
N ALA A 342 9.94 16.24 22.77
CA ALA A 342 11.19 16.25 23.53
C ALA A 342 11.01 15.43 24.83
N PRO A 343 11.97 14.55 25.20
CA PRO A 343 11.76 13.52 26.24
C PRO A 343 11.46 14.05 27.65
N GLU A 344 11.74 15.29 27.91
CA GLU A 344 11.82 15.74 29.33
C GLU A 344 10.56 16.45 29.82
N ASP A 345 9.73 17.08 28.97
CA ASP A 345 8.52 17.79 29.39
C ASP A 345 7.42 17.95 28.30
N ASP A 346 7.62 17.51 27.07
CA ASP A 346 6.66 17.72 26.00
C ASP A 346 6.07 16.40 25.48
N PHE A 347 4.86 16.11 25.97
CA PHE A 347 4.06 14.96 25.53
C PHE A 347 3.19 15.29 24.32
N SER A 348 3.55 16.31 23.55
CA SER A 348 2.80 16.78 22.41
C SER A 348 3.61 16.80 21.12
N VAL A 349 2.90 16.76 20.01
CA VAL A 349 3.46 17.02 18.69
C VAL A 349 2.58 17.98 17.92
N SER A 350 3.19 18.80 17.07
CA SER A 350 2.46 19.70 16.20
C SER A 350 2.82 19.53 14.74
N CYS A 351 1.88 19.91 13.84
CA CYS A 351 2.12 19.96 12.42
C CYS A 351 1.22 21.01 11.77
N GLY A 352 1.71 21.73 10.77
CA GLY A 352 0.94 22.66 9.98
C GLY A 352 -0.13 21.96 9.12
N GLU A 353 -1.34 22.51 9.04
CA GLU A 353 -2.42 21.94 8.24
C GLU A 353 -2.08 21.89 6.75
N GLU A 354 -1.23 22.82 6.27
CA GLU A 354 -0.78 22.85 4.88
C GLU A 354 0.02 21.58 4.50
N ASN A 355 0.78 21.01 5.42
CA ASN A 355 1.49 19.74 5.20
C ASN A 355 0.56 18.53 5.36
N VAL A 356 -0.30 18.55 6.39
CA VAL A 356 -1.27 17.46 6.62
C VAL A 356 -2.19 17.26 5.40
N LEU A 357 -2.60 18.37 4.75
CA LEU A 357 -3.49 18.38 3.59
C LEU A 357 -2.76 18.51 2.25
N ALA A 358 -1.43 18.56 2.26
CA ALA A 358 -0.57 18.69 1.08
C ALA A 358 -0.94 19.90 0.18
N PHE A 359 -1.07 21.10 0.77
CA PHE A 359 -1.42 22.32 0.04
C PHE A 359 -0.29 22.75 -0.92
N PRO A 360 -0.64 23.40 -2.05
CA PRO A 360 0.33 24.09 -2.86
C PRO A 360 1.05 25.17 -2.03
N GLY A 361 2.38 25.13 -2.00
CA GLY A 361 3.18 26.09 -1.21
C GLY A 361 3.64 25.59 0.15
N ASP A 362 3.26 24.37 0.54
CA ASP A 362 3.88 23.69 1.68
C ASP A 362 5.41 23.63 1.51
N LYS A 363 6.15 24.10 2.52
CA LYS A 363 7.63 24.08 2.45
C LYS A 363 8.24 22.69 2.55
N TYR A 364 7.48 21.70 3.00
CA TYR A 364 7.88 20.32 3.13
C TYR A 364 7.27 19.41 2.04
N VAL A 365 7.15 19.93 0.83
CA VAL A 365 6.57 19.19 -0.31
C VAL A 365 7.22 17.83 -0.48
N GLY A 366 6.41 16.78 -0.52
CA GLY A 366 6.84 15.39 -0.75
C GLY A 366 7.17 14.61 0.51
N GLU A 367 6.96 15.20 1.69
CA GLU A 367 7.08 14.53 2.98
C GLU A 367 5.83 14.78 3.84
N ASN A 368 5.58 13.89 4.79
CA ASN A 368 4.54 14.06 5.78
C ASN A 368 5.17 14.34 7.14
N ILE A 369 5.12 15.59 7.56
CA ILE A 369 5.74 16.05 8.80
C ILE A 369 4.99 15.52 10.02
N LEU A 370 3.67 15.35 9.95
CA LEU A 370 2.94 14.76 11.07
C LEU A 370 3.43 13.35 11.40
N ILE A 371 3.71 12.53 10.37
CA ILE A 371 4.28 11.19 10.56
C ILE A 371 5.67 11.27 11.19
N HIS A 372 6.49 12.21 10.77
CA HIS A 372 7.83 12.44 11.31
C HIS A 372 7.78 12.82 12.79
N GLU A 373 7.03 13.86 13.13
CA GLU A 373 6.96 14.37 14.51
C GLU A 373 6.25 13.37 15.43
N PHE A 374 5.19 12.72 14.94
CA PHE A 374 4.53 11.67 15.72
C PHE A 374 5.43 10.45 15.91
N ALA A 375 6.35 10.16 14.99
CA ALA A 375 7.33 9.09 15.19
C ALA A 375 8.28 9.41 16.34
N HIS A 376 8.68 10.67 16.55
CA HIS A 376 9.44 11.06 17.75
C HIS A 376 8.67 10.75 19.02
N LEU A 377 7.43 11.22 19.13
CA LEU A 377 6.59 10.97 20.31
C LEU A 377 6.31 9.47 20.52
N PHE A 378 6.04 8.76 19.44
CA PHE A 378 5.82 7.31 19.45
C PHE A 378 7.05 6.54 19.92
N HIS A 379 8.25 6.96 19.52
CA HIS A 379 9.52 6.38 19.95
C HIS A 379 9.81 6.73 21.40
N THR A 380 9.99 8.02 21.71
CA THR A 380 10.57 8.50 22.96
C THR A 380 9.67 8.27 24.17
N ILE A 381 8.36 8.40 24.00
CA ILE A 381 7.37 8.20 25.06
C ILE A 381 6.69 6.83 24.91
N GLY A 382 6.25 6.52 23.70
CA GLY A 382 5.45 5.33 23.44
C GLY A 382 6.25 4.03 23.59
N ILE A 383 7.20 3.79 22.70
CA ILE A 383 7.93 2.52 22.65
C ILE A 383 8.83 2.37 23.88
N VAL A 384 9.66 3.36 24.17
CA VAL A 384 10.63 3.30 25.30
C VAL A 384 9.90 3.10 26.64
N GLY A 385 8.69 3.62 26.79
CA GLY A 385 7.88 3.42 27.99
C GLY A 385 7.33 2.00 28.16
N VAL A 386 7.31 1.20 27.10
CA VAL A 386 6.82 -0.19 27.10
C VAL A 386 7.96 -1.20 26.89
N GLU A 387 8.96 -0.82 26.09
CA GLU A 387 10.14 -1.63 25.75
C GLU A 387 11.41 -0.86 26.12
N PRO A 388 11.92 -0.96 27.36
CA PRO A 388 13.07 -0.17 27.82
C PRO A 388 14.38 -0.44 27.06
N ASP A 389 14.49 -1.60 26.38
CA ASP A 389 15.66 -1.99 25.57
C ASP A 389 15.58 -1.51 24.10
N PHE A 390 14.50 -0.86 23.73
CA PHE A 390 14.30 -0.43 22.35
C PHE A 390 15.38 0.54 21.87
N ASP A 391 15.77 1.47 22.70
CA ASP A 391 16.81 2.47 22.40
C ASP A 391 18.17 1.83 22.10
N ASP A 392 18.53 0.78 22.82
CA ASP A 392 19.77 0.03 22.57
C ASP A 392 19.71 -0.71 21.23
N ARG A 393 18.54 -1.28 20.88
CA ARG A 393 18.31 -1.95 19.61
C ARG A 393 18.34 -0.96 18.45
N LEU A 394 17.70 0.20 18.61
CA LEU A 394 17.68 1.27 17.61
C LEU A 394 19.08 1.83 17.36
N GLU A 395 19.82 2.15 18.43
CA GLU A 395 21.19 2.66 18.29
C GLU A 395 22.10 1.63 17.65
N LYS A 396 21.94 0.34 17.93
CA LYS A 396 22.66 -0.72 17.24
C LYS A 396 22.36 -0.76 15.73
N CYS A 397 21.10 -0.60 15.34
CA CYS A 397 20.73 -0.49 13.93
C CYS A 397 21.41 0.72 13.27
N ARG A 398 21.39 1.89 13.94
CA ARG A 398 22.04 3.10 13.45
C ARG A 398 23.56 2.94 13.30
N GLN A 399 24.24 2.36 14.27
CA GLN A 399 25.68 2.12 14.19
C GLN A 399 26.03 1.14 13.06
N ASN A 400 25.22 0.10 12.87
CA ASN A 400 25.38 -0.80 11.72
C ASN A 400 25.21 -0.07 10.39
N ALA A 401 24.23 0.83 10.30
CA ALA A 401 23.98 1.64 9.12
C ALA A 401 25.18 2.58 8.84
N ILE A 402 25.72 3.25 9.86
CA ILE A 402 26.94 4.08 9.76
C ILE A 402 28.13 3.25 9.27
N ALA A 403 28.36 2.09 9.86
CA ALA A 403 29.47 1.20 9.49
C ALA A 403 29.40 0.73 8.03
N LYS A 404 28.17 0.56 7.51
CA LYS A 404 27.90 0.21 6.11
C LYS A 404 27.91 1.43 5.16
N GLY A 405 28.11 2.65 5.67
CA GLY A 405 28.06 3.90 4.91
C GLY A 405 26.67 4.30 4.43
N LEU A 406 25.59 3.73 5.06
CA LEU A 406 24.21 4.08 4.75
C LEU A 406 23.85 5.44 5.35
N TRP A 407 22.86 6.12 4.78
CA TRP A 407 22.35 7.43 5.22
C TRP A 407 23.38 8.56 5.29
N LYS A 408 24.56 8.35 4.69
CA LYS A 408 25.60 9.37 4.64
C LYS A 408 25.07 10.65 3.99
N ASP A 409 25.45 11.79 4.55
CA ASP A 409 25.02 13.12 4.10
C ASP A 409 23.49 13.32 4.09
N THR A 410 22.79 12.70 5.04
CA THR A 410 21.35 12.89 5.27
C THR A 410 21.07 13.30 6.72
N TYR A 411 19.85 13.81 6.98
CA TYR A 411 19.41 14.19 8.32
C TYR A 411 19.20 12.96 9.22
N ALA A 412 18.78 11.86 8.65
CA ALA A 412 18.54 10.57 9.35
C ALA A 412 19.74 10.12 10.21
N ILE A 413 20.98 10.42 9.82
CA ILE A 413 22.16 9.91 10.54
C ILE A 413 22.60 10.81 11.69
N SER A 414 22.00 11.99 11.90
CA SER A 414 22.41 12.98 12.89
C SER A 414 22.31 12.47 14.32
N ASN A 415 21.24 11.81 14.68
CA ASN A 415 21.01 11.14 15.96
C ASN A 415 20.07 9.94 15.78
N LYS A 416 19.77 9.19 16.84
CA LYS A 416 18.92 7.99 16.76
C LYS A 416 17.43 8.34 16.59
N GLU A 417 17.01 9.47 17.13
CA GLU A 417 15.63 9.95 17.04
C GLU A 417 15.28 10.32 15.59
N GLU A 418 16.16 11.07 14.92
CA GLU A 418 15.99 11.43 13.52
C GLU A 418 16.12 10.19 12.61
N TYR A 419 17.04 9.28 12.94
CA TYR A 419 17.15 8.01 12.22
C TYR A 419 15.85 7.23 12.26
N PHE A 420 15.20 7.16 13.43
CA PHE A 420 13.91 6.51 13.57
C PHE A 420 12.83 7.23 12.75
N ALA A 421 12.66 8.54 12.93
CA ALA A 421 11.60 9.32 12.27
C ALA A 421 11.69 9.30 10.74
N GLU A 422 12.89 9.51 10.17
CA GLU A 422 13.14 9.44 8.72
C GLU A 422 12.86 8.04 8.15
N CYS A 423 13.25 7.00 8.88
CA CYS A 423 12.95 5.63 8.49
C CYS A 423 11.45 5.29 8.60
N VAL A 424 10.73 5.83 9.60
CA VAL A 424 9.28 5.72 9.72
C VAL A 424 8.59 6.39 8.53
N GLN A 425 8.98 7.62 8.14
CA GLN A 425 8.45 8.26 6.94
C GLN A 425 8.66 7.39 5.69
N SER A 426 9.85 6.81 5.53
CA SER A 426 10.15 5.89 4.41
C SER A 426 9.31 4.61 4.48
N PHE A 427 9.08 4.08 5.68
CA PHE A 427 8.24 2.89 5.92
C PHE A 427 6.77 3.14 5.57
N PHE A 428 6.26 4.36 5.79
CA PHE A 428 4.91 4.79 5.41
C PHE A 428 4.82 5.39 3.99
N ASN A 429 5.90 5.32 3.19
CA ASN A 429 5.98 5.81 1.80
C ASN A 429 5.77 7.33 1.65
N CYS A 430 6.11 8.08 2.64
CA CYS A 430 5.88 9.53 2.71
C CYS A 430 7.13 10.37 3.03
N ASN A 431 8.32 9.82 2.76
CA ASN A 431 9.56 10.59 2.85
C ASN A 431 9.89 11.24 1.50
N ARG A 432 10.60 12.37 1.52
CA ARG A 432 10.97 13.10 0.31
C ARG A 432 12.09 12.41 -0.44
N TYR A 433 11.94 12.33 -1.75
CA TYR A 433 12.96 11.77 -2.64
C TYR A 433 14.03 12.80 -2.99
N SER A 434 15.30 12.41 -2.92
CA SER A 434 16.43 13.13 -3.52
C SER A 434 17.35 12.13 -4.21
N GLU A 435 17.61 12.32 -5.50
CA GLU A 435 18.46 11.40 -6.29
C GLU A 435 19.87 11.27 -5.68
N THR A 436 20.42 12.39 -5.22
CA THR A 436 21.68 12.46 -4.49
C THR A 436 21.43 12.98 -3.09
N PRO A 437 22.19 12.54 -2.07
CA PRO A 437 22.09 13.09 -0.72
C PRO A 437 22.25 14.62 -0.72
N ASN A 438 21.32 15.31 -0.06
CA ASN A 438 21.26 16.78 -0.03
C ASN A 438 21.39 17.37 1.38
N LYS A 439 21.97 16.61 2.31
CA LYS A 439 22.12 16.87 3.75
C LYS A 439 20.84 16.63 4.57
N VAL A 440 19.70 16.39 3.92
CA VAL A 440 18.44 16.03 4.57
C VAL A 440 17.98 14.68 4.04
N HIS A 441 17.72 14.57 2.76
CA HIS A 441 17.15 13.39 2.12
C HIS A 441 18.12 12.72 1.13
N ASN A 442 17.76 11.47 0.78
CA ASN A 442 18.40 10.70 -0.29
C ASN A 442 17.32 9.98 -1.11
N ALA A 443 17.72 8.94 -1.84
CA ALA A 443 16.78 8.16 -2.66
C ALA A 443 15.88 7.20 -1.84
N MET A 444 16.04 7.12 -0.51
CA MET A 444 15.33 6.17 0.38
C MET A 444 14.03 6.79 0.92
N ASN A 445 13.01 6.83 0.07
CA ASN A 445 11.75 7.49 0.38
C ASN A 445 10.53 6.55 0.45
N ARG A 446 10.73 5.23 0.31
CA ARG A 446 9.65 4.24 0.27
C ARG A 446 10.01 2.96 1.00
N ARG A 447 9.01 2.26 1.53
CA ARG A 447 9.14 0.98 2.25
C ARG A 447 9.95 -0.07 1.50
N THR A 448 9.69 -0.24 0.20
CA THR A 448 10.41 -1.21 -0.63
C THR A 448 11.89 -0.89 -0.77
N LYS A 449 12.25 0.39 -0.88
CA LYS A 449 13.64 0.82 -0.92
C LYS A 449 14.32 0.67 0.45
N LEU A 450 13.63 1.08 1.53
CA LEU A 450 14.12 0.90 2.90
C LEU A 450 14.45 -0.56 3.19
N LYS A 451 13.57 -1.49 2.81
CA LYS A 451 13.74 -2.94 3.00
C LYS A 451 15.07 -3.47 2.41
N SER A 452 15.46 -2.98 1.25
CA SER A 452 16.70 -3.40 0.59
C SER A 452 17.93 -2.62 1.02
N TYR A 453 17.77 -1.37 1.38
CA TYR A 453 18.85 -0.45 1.72
C TYR A 453 19.29 -0.62 3.17
N ASP A 454 18.35 -0.66 4.11
CA ASP A 454 18.58 -0.81 5.55
C ASP A 454 17.67 -1.88 6.14
N PRO A 455 17.99 -3.17 5.87
CA PRO A 455 17.16 -4.29 6.30
C PRO A 455 17.09 -4.44 7.82
N ASP A 456 18.13 -4.02 8.57
CA ASP A 456 18.15 -4.09 10.02
C ASP A 456 17.07 -3.16 10.60
N MET A 457 17.04 -1.91 10.14
CA MET A 457 16.01 -0.94 10.55
C MET A 457 14.62 -1.30 10.04
N TYR A 458 14.52 -1.79 8.80
CA TYR A 458 13.24 -2.26 8.27
C TYR A 458 12.63 -3.37 9.13
N GLN A 459 13.45 -4.30 9.63
CA GLN A 459 12.97 -5.38 10.50
C GLN A 459 12.53 -4.83 11.86
N LEU A 460 13.26 -3.90 12.45
CA LEU A 460 12.89 -3.25 13.70
C LEU A 460 11.54 -2.51 13.61
N LEU A 461 11.28 -1.84 12.48
CA LEU A 461 10.01 -1.15 12.23
C LEU A 461 8.81 -2.10 11.99
N LYS A 462 9.05 -3.36 11.71
CA LYS A 462 7.99 -4.37 11.54
C LYS A 462 7.48 -4.96 12.86
N GLU A 463 8.26 -4.90 13.92
CA GLU A 463 7.89 -5.36 15.25
C GLU A 463 6.82 -4.46 15.88
#